data_8d72e95a6975921d27cc50638a4df430
#
_entry.id   8d72e95a6975921d27cc50638a4df430
#
_cell.length_a   1.000
_cell.length_b   1.000
_cell.length_c   1.000
_cell.angle_alpha   90.00
_cell.angle_beta   90.00
_cell.angle_gamma   90.00
#
_symmetry.space_group_name_H-M   'P 1'
#
loop_
_entity.id
_entity.type
_entity.pdbx_description
1 polymer ?
#
loop_
_entity_poly.entity_id
_entity_poly.type
_entity_poly.pdbx_seq_one_letter_code
_entity_poly.pdbx_strand_id
1 'polypeptide(L)'
;IQNPLSQSYEDGQIIDGLTASDTELADVMKRLAEQPLLFDPGERFFYGLNTDLLGYLIEVVSGQPLDQFFADQIFAPLDMSDTYFYLPGEKADRLVTLYAEVDGRLRESDGTEGDIKLDNPRYPIEGARAYFSGGAGLSSTASDYGRFVQMLANDGELDGTQLLSRKSVELMRAPRLPLPWTEGKSFGLGFDVVDDLGTLGEIGTEGAYAWGGAFNTAYWIDPDEKLVAVIMTQVRPYTSDINGRFRTLVYQALE
;
A
#
# COMPACT_ATOMS: atom_id res chain seq x y z
N ILE A 1 -19.47 0.80 1.22
CA ILE A 1 -19.91 0.04 0.03
C ILE A 1 -19.72 -1.41 0.38
N GLN A 2 -20.81 -2.19 0.50
CA GLN A 2 -20.69 -3.64 0.70
C GLN A 2 -19.91 -4.22 -0.49
N ASN A 3 -18.75 -4.78 -0.21
CA ASN A 3 -17.98 -5.53 -1.19
C ASN A 3 -18.85 -6.75 -1.59
N PRO A 4 -19.08 -7.03 -2.89
CA PRO A 4 -19.83 -8.22 -3.33
C PRO A 4 -19.29 -9.54 -2.79
N LEU A 5 -18.04 -9.57 -2.35
CA LEU A 5 -17.37 -10.74 -1.76
C LEU A 5 -17.49 -10.82 -0.23
N SER A 6 -18.07 -9.82 0.46
CA SER A 6 -18.06 -9.77 1.93
C SER A 6 -18.59 -11.06 2.55
N GLN A 7 -19.74 -11.54 2.08
CA GLN A 7 -20.33 -12.78 2.59
C GLN A 7 -19.45 -14.00 2.29
N SER A 8 -18.89 -14.08 1.08
CA SER A 8 -17.98 -15.18 0.70
C SER A 8 -16.70 -15.17 1.53
N TYR A 9 -16.19 -14.00 1.86
CA TYR A 9 -15.01 -13.86 2.72
C TYR A 9 -15.31 -14.23 4.17
N GLU A 10 -16.48 -13.85 4.71
CA GLU A 10 -16.93 -14.27 6.03
C GLU A 10 -17.09 -15.78 6.11
N ASP A 11 -17.82 -16.38 5.18
CA ASP A 11 -18.07 -17.83 5.11
C ASP A 11 -16.74 -18.62 4.95
N GLY A 12 -15.82 -18.10 4.16
CA GLY A 12 -14.49 -18.68 3.95
C GLY A 12 -13.48 -18.37 5.06
N GLN A 13 -13.85 -17.58 6.07
CA GLN A 13 -12.92 -17.07 7.09
C GLN A 13 -11.67 -16.40 6.48
N ILE A 14 -11.88 -15.64 5.42
CA ILE A 14 -10.84 -14.85 4.76
C ILE A 14 -10.64 -13.58 5.56
N ILE A 15 -9.43 -13.39 6.06
CA ILE A 15 -9.03 -12.18 6.79
C ILE A 15 -8.18 -11.27 5.91
N ASP A 16 -8.16 -10.00 6.24
CA ASP A 16 -7.20 -9.04 5.71
C ASP A 16 -6.00 -8.86 6.67
N GLY A 17 -5.02 -8.07 6.26
CA GLY A 17 -3.81 -7.85 7.05
C GLY A 17 -3.95 -6.80 8.17
N LEU A 18 -5.16 -6.34 8.48
CA LEU A 18 -5.41 -5.26 9.45
C LEU A 18 -5.97 -5.75 10.78
N THR A 19 -6.17 -7.06 10.91
CA THR A 19 -6.68 -7.70 12.12
C THR A 19 -5.60 -8.57 12.79
N ALA A 20 -5.55 -8.58 14.11
CA ALA A 20 -4.71 -9.52 14.84
C ALA A 20 -5.30 -10.94 14.69
N SER A 21 -4.53 -11.86 14.11
CA SER A 21 -4.92 -13.25 13.91
C SER A 21 -3.74 -14.18 14.06
N ASP A 22 -3.97 -15.38 14.58
CA ASP A 22 -2.97 -16.46 14.66
C ASP A 22 -2.91 -17.29 13.35
N THR A 23 -3.66 -16.88 12.33
CA THR A 23 -3.71 -17.58 11.04
C THR A 23 -2.53 -17.20 10.17
N GLU A 24 -1.89 -18.16 9.53
CA GLU A 24 -0.81 -17.93 8.58
C GLU A 24 -1.34 -17.43 7.22
N LEU A 25 -0.54 -16.62 6.53
CA LEU A 25 -0.87 -16.14 5.18
C LEU A 25 -1.22 -17.29 4.23
N ALA A 26 -0.42 -18.36 4.25
CA ALA A 26 -0.61 -19.54 3.42
C ALA A 26 -2.01 -20.18 3.58
N ASP A 27 -2.52 -20.25 4.80
CA ASP A 27 -3.82 -20.88 5.08
C ASP A 27 -4.98 -20.00 4.62
N VAL A 28 -4.84 -18.68 4.73
CA VAL A 28 -5.84 -17.75 4.19
C VAL A 28 -5.86 -17.80 2.66
N MET A 29 -4.70 -17.84 2.01
CA MET A 29 -4.62 -17.92 0.55
C MET A 29 -5.19 -19.24 -0.01
N LYS A 30 -5.03 -20.36 0.69
CA LYS A 30 -5.68 -21.63 0.31
C LYS A 30 -7.22 -21.52 0.40
N ARG A 31 -7.74 -20.94 1.48
CA ARG A 31 -9.20 -20.72 1.64
C ARG A 31 -9.72 -19.70 0.61
N LEU A 32 -8.94 -18.68 0.30
CA LEU A 32 -9.28 -17.70 -0.75
C LEU A 32 -9.41 -18.37 -2.12
N ALA A 33 -8.53 -19.34 -2.43
CA ALA A 33 -8.58 -20.07 -3.69
C ALA A 33 -9.84 -20.96 -3.84
N GLU A 34 -10.54 -21.27 -2.75
CA GLU A 34 -11.80 -21.99 -2.76
C GLU A 34 -13.01 -21.08 -3.00
N GLN A 35 -12.82 -19.74 -2.94
CA GLN A 35 -13.90 -18.80 -3.14
C GLN A 35 -14.17 -18.56 -4.65
N PRO A 36 -15.44 -18.27 -5.03
CA PRO A 36 -15.77 -18.00 -6.42
C PRO A 36 -15.13 -16.68 -6.89
N LEU A 37 -14.72 -16.65 -8.16
CA LEU A 37 -14.33 -15.41 -8.83
C LEU A 37 -15.57 -14.58 -9.16
N LEU A 38 -15.45 -13.26 -9.11
CA LEU A 38 -16.53 -12.34 -9.53
C LEU A 38 -16.70 -12.29 -11.05
N PHE A 39 -15.62 -12.52 -11.79
CA PHE A 39 -15.54 -12.49 -13.25
C PHE A 39 -14.26 -13.18 -13.71
N ASP A 40 -14.11 -13.41 -14.99
CA ASP A 40 -12.91 -14.04 -15.53
C ASP A 40 -11.67 -13.13 -15.37
N PRO A 41 -10.50 -13.72 -15.06
CA PRO A 41 -9.25 -12.96 -14.99
C PRO A 41 -8.96 -12.20 -16.28
N GLY A 42 -8.62 -10.91 -16.15
CA GLY A 42 -8.33 -10.01 -17.28
C GLY A 42 -9.55 -9.27 -17.83
N GLU A 43 -10.76 -9.57 -17.37
CA GLU A 43 -11.99 -8.92 -17.85
C GLU A 43 -12.09 -7.46 -17.37
N ARG A 44 -11.75 -7.21 -16.10
CA ARG A 44 -11.80 -5.87 -15.50
C ARG A 44 -10.94 -5.77 -14.24
N PHE A 45 -10.70 -4.53 -13.82
CA PHE A 45 -10.06 -4.26 -12.53
C PHE A 45 -11.04 -4.46 -11.38
N PHE A 46 -10.57 -5.12 -10.31
CA PHE A 46 -11.26 -5.19 -9.04
C PHE A 46 -10.24 -5.17 -7.90
N TYR A 47 -10.45 -4.27 -6.94
CA TYR A 47 -9.58 -4.16 -5.76
C TYR A 47 -9.88 -5.29 -4.77
N GLY A 48 -8.83 -5.96 -4.29
CA GLY A 48 -8.98 -7.08 -3.37
C GLY A 48 -7.64 -7.55 -2.78
N LEU A 49 -7.58 -8.81 -2.34
CA LEU A 49 -6.41 -9.40 -1.67
C LEU A 49 -5.33 -9.89 -2.66
N ASN A 50 -5.25 -9.30 -3.84
CA ASN A 50 -4.29 -9.74 -4.88
C ASN A 50 -2.83 -9.56 -4.44
N THR A 51 -2.52 -8.51 -3.67
CA THR A 51 -1.17 -8.27 -3.15
C THR A 51 -0.80 -9.20 -2.01
N ASP A 52 -1.77 -9.68 -1.23
CA ASP A 52 -1.56 -10.77 -0.26
C ASP A 52 -1.25 -12.08 -0.98
N LEU A 53 -1.97 -12.38 -2.07
CA LEU A 53 -1.68 -13.54 -2.91
C LEU A 53 -0.28 -13.45 -3.54
N LEU A 54 0.15 -12.26 -3.98
CA LEU A 54 1.53 -12.04 -4.47
C LEU A 54 2.55 -12.25 -3.34
N GLY A 55 2.27 -11.80 -2.12
CA GLY A 55 3.08 -12.07 -0.94
C GLY A 55 3.27 -13.57 -0.71
N TYR A 56 2.17 -14.32 -0.73
CA TYR A 56 2.24 -15.78 -0.61
C TYR A 56 3.02 -16.44 -1.76
N LEU A 57 2.86 -15.96 -2.99
CA LEU A 57 3.64 -16.45 -4.13
C LEU A 57 5.14 -16.23 -3.92
N ILE A 58 5.54 -15.09 -3.35
CA ILE A 58 6.94 -14.83 -2.98
C ILE A 58 7.43 -15.83 -1.96
N GLU A 59 6.65 -16.14 -0.91
CA GLU A 59 7.03 -17.16 0.08
C GLU A 59 7.22 -18.53 -0.56
N VAL A 60 6.32 -18.94 -1.45
CA VAL A 60 6.41 -20.24 -2.15
C VAL A 60 7.64 -20.33 -3.05
N VAL A 61 7.94 -19.26 -3.79
CA VAL A 61 9.06 -19.26 -4.76
C VAL A 61 10.42 -19.08 -4.08
N SER A 62 10.48 -18.23 -3.05
CA SER A 62 11.73 -17.95 -2.33
C SER A 62 12.07 -19.00 -1.28
N GLY A 63 11.06 -19.69 -0.74
CA GLY A 63 11.19 -20.58 0.42
C GLY A 63 11.42 -19.82 1.74
N GLN A 64 11.17 -18.51 1.78
CA GLN A 64 11.33 -17.64 2.95
C GLN A 64 9.98 -17.01 3.33
N PRO A 65 9.71 -16.75 4.63
CA PRO A 65 8.60 -15.89 5.04
C PRO A 65 8.72 -14.50 4.40
N LEU A 66 7.58 -13.85 4.12
CA LEU A 66 7.56 -12.58 3.40
C LEU A 66 8.29 -11.46 4.14
N ASP A 67 8.21 -11.41 5.47
CA ASP A 67 8.92 -10.46 6.30
C ASP A 67 10.43 -10.58 6.16
N GLN A 68 10.95 -11.81 6.18
CA GLN A 68 12.38 -12.07 6.01
C GLN A 68 12.83 -11.74 4.59
N PHE A 69 12.03 -12.13 3.58
CA PHE A 69 12.34 -11.78 2.20
C PHE A 69 12.43 -10.26 1.99
N PHE A 70 11.48 -9.49 2.54
CA PHE A 70 11.51 -8.04 2.41
C PHE A 70 12.67 -7.42 3.19
N ALA A 71 12.96 -7.92 4.39
CA ALA A 71 14.09 -7.46 5.19
C ALA A 71 15.42 -7.64 4.43
N ASP A 72 15.66 -8.82 3.84
CA ASP A 72 16.92 -9.14 3.18
C ASP A 72 17.04 -8.51 1.78
N GLN A 73 15.95 -8.48 1.01
CA GLN A 73 15.99 -8.11 -0.39
C GLN A 73 15.64 -6.64 -0.67
N ILE A 74 14.97 -5.96 0.27
CA ILE A 74 14.50 -4.59 0.08
C ILE A 74 14.99 -3.68 1.20
N PHE A 75 14.67 -3.99 2.47
CA PHE A 75 14.88 -3.04 3.55
C PHE A 75 16.36 -2.85 3.89
N ALA A 76 17.11 -3.94 4.06
CA ALA A 76 18.53 -3.86 4.33
C ALA A 76 19.33 -3.22 3.17
N PRO A 77 19.14 -3.60 1.89
CA PRO A 77 19.81 -2.94 0.77
C PRO A 77 19.52 -1.45 0.63
N LEU A 78 18.31 -1.01 1.02
CA LEU A 78 17.90 0.39 0.95
C LEU A 78 18.09 1.15 2.28
N ASP A 79 18.67 0.53 3.32
CA ASP A 79 18.83 1.11 4.65
C ASP A 79 17.51 1.61 5.27
N MET A 80 16.43 0.82 5.09
CA MET A 80 15.10 1.09 5.62
C MET A 80 14.96 0.46 7.02
N SER A 81 15.63 1.02 8.01
CA SER A 81 15.80 0.41 9.34
C SER A 81 14.59 0.55 10.28
N ASP A 82 13.55 1.27 9.85
CA ASP A 82 12.29 1.50 10.57
C ASP A 82 11.06 1.02 9.81
N THR A 83 11.23 -0.01 8.97
CA THR A 83 10.14 -0.62 8.19
C THR A 83 9.95 -2.08 8.58
N TYR A 84 8.73 -2.46 8.98
CA TYR A 84 8.43 -3.77 9.55
C TYR A 84 7.01 -4.22 9.22
N PHE A 85 6.78 -5.52 9.14
CA PHE A 85 5.43 -6.09 9.25
C PHE A 85 4.92 -6.01 10.69
N TYR A 86 5.79 -6.37 11.66
CA TYR A 86 5.49 -6.25 13.10
C TYR A 86 6.64 -5.56 13.78
N LEU A 87 6.35 -4.52 14.55
CA LEU A 87 7.36 -3.72 15.21
C LEU A 87 8.10 -4.52 16.28
N PRO A 88 9.42 -4.36 16.36
CA PRO A 88 10.19 -4.77 17.55
C PRO A 88 9.67 -4.06 18.79
N GLY A 89 9.70 -4.74 19.93
CA GLY A 89 9.18 -4.22 21.20
C GLY A 89 9.78 -2.86 21.62
N GLU A 90 11.08 -2.68 21.36
CA GLU A 90 11.81 -1.43 21.65
C GLU A 90 11.38 -0.25 20.75
N LYS A 91 10.63 -0.49 19.67
CA LYS A 91 10.10 0.54 18.79
C LYS A 91 8.59 0.78 18.96
N ALA A 92 7.94 0.03 19.85
CA ALA A 92 6.50 0.10 20.07
C ALA A 92 6.00 1.51 20.43
N ASP A 93 6.76 2.26 21.22
CA ASP A 93 6.40 3.63 21.63
C ASP A 93 6.49 4.65 20.49
N ARG A 94 7.04 4.26 19.33
CA ARG A 94 7.12 5.10 18.13
C ARG A 94 5.91 4.93 17.21
N LEU A 95 5.07 3.93 17.45
CA LEU A 95 3.85 3.74 16.67
C LEU A 95 2.90 4.92 16.92
N VAL A 96 2.56 5.65 15.87
CA VAL A 96 1.63 6.76 15.97
C VAL A 96 0.22 6.26 16.28
N THR A 97 -0.52 7.06 17.05
CA THR A 97 -1.93 6.78 17.39
C THR A 97 -2.78 6.82 16.13
N LEU A 98 -3.69 5.85 16.00
CA LEU A 98 -4.73 5.88 14.98
C LEU A 98 -5.83 6.88 15.39
N TYR A 99 -6.20 7.75 14.46
CA TYR A 99 -7.30 8.68 14.61
C TYR A 99 -8.42 8.37 13.62
N ALA A 100 -9.64 8.77 13.98
CA ALA A 100 -10.80 8.83 13.08
C ALA A 100 -11.25 10.29 12.94
N GLU A 101 -11.67 10.68 11.75
CA GLU A 101 -12.33 11.95 11.52
C GLU A 101 -13.84 11.79 11.69
N VAL A 102 -14.38 12.36 12.77
CA VAL A 102 -15.81 12.32 13.11
C VAL A 102 -16.33 13.74 13.24
N ASP A 103 -17.34 14.10 12.46
CA ASP A 103 -17.93 15.46 12.44
C ASP A 103 -16.86 16.56 12.23
N GLY A 104 -15.90 16.33 11.35
CA GLY A 104 -14.81 17.27 11.03
C GLY A 104 -13.79 17.44 12.16
N ARG A 105 -13.73 16.52 13.10
CA ARG A 105 -12.75 16.51 14.20
C ARG A 105 -12.01 15.19 14.29
N LEU A 106 -10.74 15.26 14.59
CA LEU A 106 -9.93 14.07 14.87
C LEU A 106 -10.21 13.59 16.29
N ARG A 107 -10.48 12.29 16.43
CA ARG A 107 -10.59 11.57 17.71
C ARG A 107 -9.69 10.34 17.65
N GLU A 108 -9.11 9.97 18.76
CA GLU A 108 -8.41 8.67 18.85
C GLU A 108 -9.39 7.56 18.53
N SER A 109 -8.94 6.64 17.63
CA SER A 109 -9.76 5.53 17.15
C SER A 109 -9.40 4.26 17.92
N ASP A 110 -10.43 3.51 18.30
CA ASP A 110 -10.27 2.15 18.82
C ASP A 110 -10.36 1.07 17.71
N GLY A 111 -10.42 1.52 16.46
CA GLY A 111 -10.53 0.65 15.29
C GLY A 111 -11.96 0.25 14.94
N THR A 112 -12.96 0.91 15.53
CA THR A 112 -14.38 0.65 15.24
C THR A 112 -15.02 1.78 14.45
N GLU A 113 -16.04 1.44 13.66
CA GLU A 113 -16.96 2.39 13.03
C GLU A 113 -18.39 1.99 13.45
N GLY A 114 -18.96 2.73 14.41
CA GLY A 114 -20.18 2.31 15.09
C GLY A 114 -19.96 0.99 15.84
N ASP A 115 -20.76 -0.03 15.53
CA ASP A 115 -20.64 -1.37 16.14
C ASP A 115 -19.72 -2.32 15.35
N ILE A 116 -19.12 -1.85 14.26
CA ILE A 116 -18.28 -2.68 13.37
C ILE A 116 -16.82 -2.44 13.71
N LYS A 117 -16.09 -3.52 14.02
CA LYS A 117 -14.64 -3.48 14.16
C LYS A 117 -14.01 -3.57 12.78
N LEU A 118 -13.35 -2.49 12.33
CA LEU A 118 -12.69 -2.40 11.04
C LEU A 118 -11.21 -2.79 11.12
N ASP A 119 -10.52 -2.31 12.17
CA ASP A 119 -9.07 -2.41 12.28
C ASP A 119 -8.64 -2.74 13.72
N ASN A 120 -7.42 -3.20 13.88
CA ASN A 120 -6.74 -3.20 15.18
C ASN A 120 -5.68 -2.10 15.20
N PRO A 121 -5.88 -0.99 15.95
CA PRO A 121 -4.91 0.12 16.00
C PRO A 121 -3.52 -0.30 16.46
N ARG A 122 -3.43 -1.41 17.16
CA ARG A 122 -2.18 -1.97 17.70
C ARG A 122 -1.70 -3.19 16.92
N TYR A 123 -2.29 -3.49 15.76
CA TYR A 123 -1.90 -4.61 14.91
C TYR A 123 -0.38 -4.76 14.74
N PRO A 124 0.41 -3.68 14.45
CA PRO A 124 1.85 -3.82 14.25
C PRO A 124 2.63 -4.25 15.49
N ILE A 125 2.03 -4.18 16.68
CA ILE A 125 2.63 -4.55 17.97
C ILE A 125 2.04 -5.87 18.48
N GLU A 126 0.71 -6.01 18.43
CA GLU A 126 -0.06 -7.08 19.09
C GLU A 126 -0.43 -8.24 18.15
N GLY A 127 -0.20 -8.09 16.84
CA GLY A 127 -0.50 -9.14 15.87
C GLY A 127 0.28 -10.42 16.13
N ALA A 128 -0.26 -11.55 15.66
CA ALA A 128 0.26 -12.89 15.89
C ALA A 128 1.62 -13.18 15.24
N ARG A 129 2.10 -12.28 14.40
CA ARG A 129 3.37 -12.43 13.66
C ARG A 129 3.40 -13.64 12.73
N ALA A 130 2.25 -14.03 12.23
CA ALA A 130 2.06 -15.19 11.37
C ALA A 130 1.47 -14.81 10.00
N TYR A 131 0.77 -13.67 9.90
CA TYR A 131 0.18 -13.16 8.67
C TYR A 131 0.95 -11.93 8.19
N PHE A 132 1.83 -12.12 7.23
CA PHE A 132 2.61 -11.04 6.62
C PHE A 132 1.89 -10.52 5.38
N SER A 133 0.92 -9.61 5.58
CA SER A 133 0.09 -9.12 4.49
C SER A 133 0.88 -8.31 3.47
N GLY A 134 0.92 -8.78 2.22
CA GLY A 134 1.48 -8.03 1.10
C GLY A 134 0.66 -6.79 0.72
N GLY A 135 -0.63 -6.75 1.15
CA GLY A 135 -1.55 -5.66 0.84
C GLY A 135 -1.61 -4.53 1.87
N ALA A 136 -1.38 -4.85 3.17
CA ALA A 136 -1.61 -3.88 4.23
C ALA A 136 -0.68 -4.02 5.45
N GLY A 137 0.27 -4.97 5.44
CA GLY A 137 1.00 -5.39 6.63
C GLY A 137 2.14 -4.49 7.07
N LEU A 138 2.61 -3.55 6.27
CA LEU A 138 3.80 -2.78 6.58
C LEU A 138 3.51 -1.52 7.40
N SER A 139 4.36 -1.31 8.42
CA SER A 139 4.54 -0.03 9.09
C SER A 139 5.90 0.54 8.74
N SER A 140 5.99 1.84 8.47
CA SER A 140 7.21 2.49 8.03
C SER A 140 7.29 3.93 8.52
N THR A 141 8.36 4.63 8.18
CA THR A 141 8.53 6.07 8.35
C THR A 141 8.54 6.76 6.99
N ALA A 142 8.24 8.07 6.96
CA ALA A 142 8.35 8.85 5.73
C ALA A 142 9.79 8.85 5.18
N SER A 143 10.79 8.75 6.04
CA SER A 143 12.21 8.64 5.65
C SER A 143 12.49 7.34 4.92
N ASP A 144 12.13 6.20 5.52
CA ASP A 144 12.39 4.89 4.93
C ASP A 144 11.60 4.69 3.63
N TYR A 145 10.32 5.04 3.65
CA TYR A 145 9.50 4.95 2.45
C TYR A 145 9.96 5.92 1.36
N GLY A 146 10.48 7.08 1.77
CA GLY A 146 11.15 8.04 0.89
C GLY A 146 12.35 7.42 0.16
N ARG A 147 13.15 6.58 0.83
CA ARG A 147 14.26 5.85 0.20
C ARG A 147 13.76 4.87 -0.87
N PHE A 148 12.70 4.13 -0.57
CA PHE A 148 12.09 3.20 -1.53
C PHE A 148 11.58 3.94 -2.80
N VAL A 149 10.81 5.02 -2.62
CA VAL A 149 10.30 5.78 -3.78
C VAL A 149 11.40 6.53 -4.51
N GLN A 150 12.47 6.97 -3.81
CA GLN A 150 13.64 7.56 -4.46
C GLN A 150 14.40 6.53 -5.31
N MET A 151 14.54 5.30 -4.83
CA MET A 151 15.11 4.20 -5.61
C MET A 151 14.32 3.98 -6.91
N LEU A 152 12.99 4.01 -6.85
CA LEU A 152 12.14 3.91 -8.05
C LEU A 152 12.31 5.13 -8.98
N ALA A 153 12.38 6.35 -8.43
CA ALA A 153 12.61 7.58 -9.20
C ALA A 153 13.97 7.58 -9.92
N ASN A 154 14.95 6.90 -9.34
CA ASN A 154 16.29 6.74 -9.91
C ASN A 154 16.41 5.47 -10.78
N ASP A 155 15.32 5.02 -11.39
CA ASP A 155 15.33 3.86 -12.29
C ASP A 155 15.82 2.54 -11.63
N GLY A 156 15.59 2.39 -10.33
CA GLY A 156 15.84 1.16 -9.58
C GLY A 156 17.14 1.14 -8.77
N GLU A 157 17.83 2.28 -8.61
CA GLU A 157 19.10 2.41 -7.89
C GLU A 157 19.00 3.47 -6.78
N LEU A 158 19.64 3.22 -5.64
CA LEU A 158 19.83 4.21 -4.58
C LEU A 158 21.18 3.99 -3.89
N ASP A 159 21.95 5.08 -3.72
CA ASP A 159 23.24 5.10 -3.00
C ASP A 159 24.23 4.00 -3.49
N GLY A 160 24.25 3.71 -4.79
CA GLY A 160 25.09 2.67 -5.39
C GLY A 160 24.53 1.25 -5.32
N THR A 161 23.34 1.07 -4.74
CA THR A 161 22.64 -0.22 -4.67
C THR A 161 21.60 -0.32 -5.77
N GLN A 162 21.84 -1.20 -6.76
CA GLN A 162 20.89 -1.49 -7.84
C GLN A 162 19.93 -2.59 -7.39
N LEU A 163 18.69 -2.23 -7.05
CA LEU A 163 17.66 -3.19 -6.63
C LEU A 163 16.86 -3.73 -7.83
N LEU A 164 16.51 -2.83 -8.75
CA LEU A 164 15.76 -3.15 -9.96
C LEU A 164 16.51 -2.63 -11.21
N SER A 165 16.32 -3.27 -12.35
CA SER A 165 16.79 -2.69 -13.60
C SER A 165 15.89 -1.50 -14.00
N ARG A 166 16.46 -0.52 -14.72
CA ARG A 166 15.68 0.56 -15.32
C ARG A 166 14.47 0.03 -16.12
N LYS A 167 14.68 -1.05 -16.89
CA LYS A 167 13.61 -1.66 -17.67
C LYS A 167 12.52 -2.33 -16.81
N SER A 168 12.87 -2.81 -15.62
CA SER A 168 11.87 -3.30 -14.66
C SER A 168 11.01 -2.15 -14.13
N VAL A 169 11.60 -1.02 -13.78
CA VAL A 169 10.86 0.18 -13.33
C VAL A 169 9.96 0.73 -14.44
N GLU A 170 10.47 0.84 -15.68
CA GLU A 170 9.65 1.22 -16.84
C GLU A 170 8.47 0.26 -17.04
N LEU A 171 8.69 -1.05 -16.87
CA LEU A 171 7.65 -2.06 -16.96
C LEU A 171 6.59 -1.91 -15.87
N MET A 172 7.00 -1.59 -14.64
CA MET A 172 6.11 -1.42 -13.50
C MET A 172 5.14 -0.25 -13.68
N ARG A 173 5.60 0.85 -14.26
CA ARG A 173 4.77 2.04 -14.53
C ARG A 173 4.06 2.05 -15.87
N ALA A 174 4.26 1.03 -16.71
CA ALA A 174 3.56 0.93 -17.99
C ALA A 174 2.07 0.54 -17.77
N PRO A 175 1.13 1.19 -18.47
CA PRO A 175 -0.28 0.83 -18.42
C PRO A 175 -0.53 -0.65 -18.73
N ARG A 176 -1.33 -1.33 -17.90
CA ARG A 176 -1.61 -2.77 -18.03
C ARG A 176 -3.08 -3.08 -18.24
N LEU A 177 -3.95 -2.20 -17.85
CA LEU A 177 -5.39 -2.41 -17.99
C LEU A 177 -5.86 -2.03 -19.38
N PRO A 178 -6.83 -2.77 -19.96
CA PRO A 178 -7.42 -2.44 -21.26
C PRO A 178 -8.31 -1.18 -21.20
N LEU A 179 -8.73 -0.78 -20.01
CA LEU A 179 -9.53 0.41 -19.74
C LEU A 179 -8.89 1.18 -18.59
N PRO A 180 -9.01 2.51 -18.53
CA PRO A 180 -8.56 3.28 -17.38
C PRO A 180 -9.27 2.78 -16.12
N TRP A 181 -8.52 2.64 -15.03
CA TRP A 181 -9.13 2.21 -13.77
C TRP A 181 -9.90 3.35 -13.08
N THR A 182 -9.54 4.58 -13.41
CA THR A 182 -10.29 5.80 -13.13
C THR A 182 -10.02 6.83 -14.21
N GLU A 183 -10.83 7.88 -14.30
CA GLU A 183 -10.67 8.93 -15.32
C GLU A 183 -9.28 9.59 -15.21
N GLY A 184 -8.59 9.69 -16.34
CA GLY A 184 -7.25 10.29 -16.44
C GLY A 184 -6.09 9.44 -15.91
N LYS A 185 -6.36 8.20 -15.43
CA LYS A 185 -5.32 7.31 -14.90
C LYS A 185 -5.45 5.89 -15.42
N SER A 186 -4.31 5.26 -15.69
CA SER A 186 -4.16 3.83 -15.87
C SER A 186 -3.58 3.16 -14.62
N PHE A 187 -3.35 1.86 -14.70
CA PHE A 187 -2.74 1.09 -13.63
C PHE A 187 -1.58 0.23 -14.16
N GLY A 188 -0.44 0.34 -13.51
CA GLY A 188 0.76 -0.44 -13.79
C GLY A 188 0.86 -1.71 -12.94
N LEU A 189 2.06 -2.04 -12.50
CA LEU A 189 2.31 -3.13 -11.55
C LEU A 189 2.42 -2.55 -10.12
N GLY A 190 1.27 -2.23 -9.52
CA GLY A 190 1.19 -1.71 -8.15
C GLY A 190 1.07 -0.18 -8.02
N PHE A 191 0.96 0.55 -9.13
CA PHE A 191 0.83 2.01 -9.14
C PHE A 191 -0.32 2.45 -10.03
N ASP A 192 -1.01 3.53 -9.66
CA ASP A 192 -1.73 4.33 -10.65
C ASP A 192 -0.71 5.18 -11.43
N VAL A 193 -1.03 5.47 -12.69
CA VAL A 193 -0.19 6.26 -13.59
C VAL A 193 -1.06 7.32 -14.24
N VAL A 194 -0.63 8.57 -14.22
CA VAL A 194 -1.34 9.68 -14.85
C VAL A 194 -1.21 9.56 -16.37
N ASP A 195 -2.34 9.41 -17.07
CA ASP A 195 -2.39 9.31 -18.53
C ASP A 195 -2.87 10.59 -19.20
N ASP A 196 -3.80 11.31 -18.57
CA ASP A 196 -4.44 12.50 -19.13
C ASP A 196 -4.76 13.51 -18.02
N LEU A 197 -3.93 14.55 -17.92
CA LEU A 197 -4.09 15.63 -16.95
C LEU A 197 -5.37 16.44 -17.18
N GLY A 198 -5.77 16.60 -18.43
CA GLY A 198 -6.98 17.35 -18.78
C GLY A 198 -8.22 16.69 -18.22
N THR A 199 -8.30 15.37 -18.30
CA THR A 199 -9.39 14.57 -17.74
C THR A 199 -9.28 14.45 -16.22
N LEU A 200 -8.06 14.29 -15.69
CA LEU A 200 -7.82 14.17 -14.25
C LEU A 200 -8.19 15.45 -13.49
N GLY A 201 -7.95 16.63 -14.09
CA GLY A 201 -8.27 17.92 -13.48
C GLY A 201 -7.42 18.27 -12.24
N GLU A 202 -6.30 17.60 -12.05
CA GLU A 202 -5.37 17.82 -10.93
C GLU A 202 -4.04 18.39 -11.46
N ILE A 203 -3.31 19.09 -10.59
CA ILE A 203 -1.94 19.52 -10.90
C ILE A 203 -1.00 18.30 -10.87
N GLY A 204 -0.08 18.24 -11.84
CA GLY A 204 0.88 17.14 -11.95
C GLY A 204 1.46 17.03 -13.34
N THR A 205 2.01 15.85 -13.66
CA THR A 205 2.65 15.54 -14.93
C THR A 205 2.12 14.20 -15.45
N GLU A 206 1.87 14.08 -16.75
CA GLU A 206 1.57 12.79 -17.39
C GLU A 206 2.77 11.85 -17.23
N GLY A 207 2.51 10.59 -16.87
CA GLY A 207 3.55 9.62 -16.53
C GLY A 207 3.98 9.64 -15.07
N ALA A 208 3.52 10.59 -14.25
CA ALA A 208 3.65 10.51 -12.80
C ALA A 208 2.87 9.30 -12.27
N TYR A 209 3.43 8.63 -11.28
CA TYR A 209 2.82 7.41 -10.73
C TYR A 209 2.80 7.44 -9.20
N ALA A 210 1.77 6.81 -8.63
CA ALA A 210 1.42 7.01 -7.24
C ALA A 210 0.71 5.79 -6.65
N TRP A 211 0.59 5.76 -5.34
CA TRP A 211 -0.40 4.98 -4.61
C TRP A 211 -0.64 5.57 -3.24
N GLY A 212 -1.58 4.97 -2.49
CA GLY A 212 -1.92 5.38 -1.14
C GLY A 212 -2.22 4.20 -0.24
N GLY A 213 -2.45 4.51 1.03
CA GLY A 213 -2.81 3.53 2.06
C GLY A 213 -4.15 3.81 2.72
N ALA A 214 -4.75 2.79 3.31
CA ALA A 214 -6.06 2.86 3.96
C ALA A 214 -6.10 3.87 5.12
N PHE A 215 -4.96 4.18 5.72
CA PHE A 215 -4.85 5.12 6.83
C PHE A 215 -4.48 6.55 6.38
N ASN A 216 -4.80 6.89 5.12
CA ASN A 216 -4.57 8.20 4.51
C ASN A 216 -3.09 8.54 4.35
N THR A 217 -2.26 7.54 4.08
CA THR A 217 -0.91 7.73 3.57
C THR A 217 -0.93 7.88 2.06
N ALA A 218 -0.01 8.64 1.48
CA ALA A 218 0.15 8.74 0.03
C ALA A 218 1.59 9.02 -0.35
N TYR A 219 1.94 8.64 -1.57
CA TYR A 219 3.18 9.02 -2.21
C TYR A 219 2.95 9.18 -3.72
N TRP A 220 3.80 9.97 -4.34
CA TRP A 220 3.89 10.00 -5.80
C TRP A 220 5.32 10.23 -6.24
N ILE A 221 5.59 9.81 -7.45
CA ILE A 221 6.86 9.94 -8.14
C ILE A 221 6.57 10.63 -9.46
N ASP A 222 7.22 11.73 -9.70
CA ASP A 222 7.15 12.48 -10.94
C ASP A 222 8.53 12.47 -11.61
N PRO A 223 8.73 11.60 -12.62
CA PRO A 223 10.04 11.47 -13.26
C PRO A 223 10.48 12.71 -14.02
N ASP A 224 9.53 13.46 -14.60
CA ASP A 224 9.85 14.64 -15.42
C ASP A 224 10.31 15.80 -14.53
N GLU A 225 9.67 15.97 -13.37
CA GLU A 225 10.06 16.97 -12.37
C GLU A 225 11.20 16.48 -11.46
N LYS A 226 11.61 15.19 -11.58
CA LYS A 226 12.57 14.53 -10.69
C LYS A 226 12.17 14.65 -9.22
N LEU A 227 10.89 14.51 -8.96
CA LEU A 227 10.25 14.74 -7.69
C LEU A 227 9.75 13.40 -7.10
N VAL A 228 10.02 13.21 -5.82
CA VAL A 228 9.32 12.25 -4.98
C VAL A 228 8.67 12.98 -3.82
N ALA A 229 7.47 12.57 -3.46
CA ALA A 229 6.79 13.11 -2.29
C ALA A 229 6.10 11.99 -1.53
N VAL A 230 6.18 12.08 -0.20
CA VAL A 230 5.57 11.12 0.74
C VAL A 230 4.86 11.92 1.81
N ILE A 231 3.61 11.57 2.08
CA ILE A 231 2.86 12.05 3.23
C ILE A 231 2.33 10.85 4.02
N MET A 232 2.59 10.84 5.31
CA MET A 232 2.11 9.78 6.20
C MET A 232 1.24 10.37 7.29
N THR A 233 -0.01 9.93 7.30
CA THR A 233 -0.94 10.18 8.40
C THR A 233 -1.44 8.84 8.91
N GLN A 234 -2.14 8.84 10.05
CA GLN A 234 -2.75 7.64 10.61
C GLN A 234 -4.18 7.98 11.00
N VAL A 235 -5.03 8.09 9.97
CA VAL A 235 -6.43 8.51 10.12
C VAL A 235 -7.33 7.59 9.31
N ARG A 236 -8.30 6.95 9.96
CA ARG A 236 -9.35 6.14 9.32
C ARG A 236 -10.57 6.01 10.24
N PRO A 237 -11.81 6.26 9.77
CA PRO A 237 -12.11 6.88 8.46
C PRO A 237 -11.66 8.34 8.39
N TYR A 238 -11.60 8.88 7.18
CA TYR A 238 -11.30 10.28 6.94
C TYR A 238 -12.16 10.84 5.81
N THR A 239 -12.42 12.16 5.86
CA THR A 239 -13.16 12.92 4.84
C THR A 239 -12.34 14.08 4.28
N SER A 240 -11.25 14.44 4.97
CA SER A 240 -10.37 15.54 4.58
C SER A 240 -9.50 15.18 3.38
N ASP A 241 -9.38 16.09 2.42
CA ASP A 241 -8.47 15.98 1.27
C ASP A 241 -7.09 16.56 1.59
N ILE A 242 -6.42 16.00 2.59
CA ILE A 242 -5.05 16.44 2.94
C ILE A 242 -4.04 16.08 1.84
N ASN A 243 -4.23 14.95 1.18
CA ASN A 243 -3.29 14.46 0.17
C ASN A 243 -3.33 15.33 -1.10
N GLY A 244 -4.51 15.71 -1.59
CA GLY A 244 -4.66 16.61 -2.74
C GLY A 244 -4.13 18.02 -2.44
N ARG A 245 -4.39 18.54 -1.23
CA ARG A 245 -3.83 19.82 -0.78
C ARG A 245 -2.31 19.78 -0.68
N PHE A 246 -1.75 18.72 -0.12
CA PHE A 246 -0.30 18.54 -0.03
C PHE A 246 0.32 18.47 -1.42
N ARG A 247 -0.25 17.69 -2.34
CA ARG A 247 0.19 17.63 -3.75
C ARG A 247 0.20 19.02 -4.39
N THR A 248 -0.89 19.76 -4.25
CA THR A 248 -1.00 21.13 -4.80
C THR A 248 0.11 22.04 -4.28
N LEU A 249 0.36 22.02 -2.97
CA LEU A 249 1.41 22.86 -2.36
C LEU A 249 2.82 22.48 -2.82
N VAL A 250 3.08 21.16 -2.98
CA VAL A 250 4.38 20.68 -3.47
C VAL A 250 4.62 21.15 -4.89
N TYR A 251 3.67 20.96 -5.82
CA TYR A 251 3.84 21.42 -7.20
C TYR A 251 3.89 22.94 -7.32
N GLN A 252 3.19 23.68 -6.47
CA GLN A 252 3.29 25.15 -6.44
C GLN A 252 4.65 25.67 -5.94
N ALA A 253 5.44 24.82 -5.27
CA ALA A 253 6.78 25.19 -4.79
C ALA A 253 7.88 24.90 -5.83
N LEU A 254 7.56 24.26 -6.96
CA LEU A 254 8.49 24.06 -8.05
C LEU A 254 8.66 25.38 -8.83
N GLU A 255 9.92 25.73 -9.18
CA GLU A 255 10.29 26.94 -9.91
C GLU A 255 10.33 26.71 -11.44
#